data_368d55c7120e3f003c7de7af34f97cc9
#
_entry.id   368d55c7120e3f003c7de7af34f97cc9
#
_cell.length_a   1.000
_cell.length_b   1.000
_cell.length_c   1.000
_cell.angle_alpha   90.00
_cell.angle_beta   90.00
_cell.angle_gamma   90.00
#
_symmetry.space_group_name_H-M   'P 1'
#
loop_
_entity.id
_entity.type
_entity.pdbx_description
1 polymer ?
#
loop_
_entity_poly.entity_id
_entity_poly.type
_entity_poly.pdbx_seq_one_letter_code
_entity_poly.pdbx_strand_id
1 'polypeptide(L)'
;MIIDINHSGIVVPNLEIAIDFYTKIIRLKLVEIRERDGAGISQVLGYKDTQIKVADVSTSTGQIIELIEYINPSPQNAKSNERAELTASHIAFNVTNIQESYEFLIQNGGISLNPAKFME
;
A
#
# COMPACT_ATOMS: atom_id res chain seq x y z
N MET A 1 10.15 23.29 -6.75
CA MET A 1 8.75 23.32 -6.27
C MET A 1 8.10 21.97 -6.52
N ILE A 2 7.31 21.51 -5.56
CA ILE A 2 6.52 20.29 -5.72
C ILE A 2 5.32 20.60 -6.62
N ILE A 3 5.04 19.73 -7.59
CA ILE A 3 3.92 19.90 -8.53
C ILE A 3 2.75 18.95 -8.22
N ASP A 4 3.04 17.72 -7.86
CA ASP A 4 2.00 16.71 -7.61
C ASP A 4 2.53 15.55 -6.76
N ILE A 5 1.69 14.55 -6.55
CA ILE A 5 2.06 13.28 -5.93
C ILE A 5 2.24 12.25 -7.04
N ASN A 6 3.46 11.74 -7.19
CA ASN A 6 3.76 10.69 -8.17
C ASN A 6 3.14 9.35 -7.77
N HIS A 7 3.39 8.93 -6.54
CA HIS A 7 2.84 7.70 -5.98
C HIS A 7 2.84 7.76 -4.45
N SER A 8 2.10 6.85 -3.84
CA SER A 8 2.15 6.58 -2.39
C SER A 8 2.74 5.20 -2.19
N GLY A 9 3.65 5.06 -1.22
CA GLY A 9 4.34 3.79 -0.95
C GLY A 9 3.85 3.15 0.34
N ILE A 10 3.72 1.82 0.32
CA ILE A 10 3.36 1.00 1.48
C ILE A 10 4.36 -0.14 1.59
N VAL A 11 5.00 -0.26 2.73
CA VAL A 11 5.87 -1.39 3.05
C VAL A 11 5.01 -2.56 3.52
N VAL A 12 5.16 -3.70 2.87
CA VAL A 12 4.36 -4.90 3.11
C VAL A 12 5.26 -6.07 3.47
N PRO A 13 4.79 -7.03 4.27
CA PRO A 13 5.61 -8.18 4.66
C PRO A 13 5.78 -9.22 3.56
N ASN A 14 4.82 -9.31 2.62
CA ASN A 14 4.84 -10.26 1.51
C ASN A 14 4.20 -9.62 0.29
N LEU A 15 5.00 -9.44 -0.76
CA LEU A 15 4.55 -8.73 -1.96
C LEU A 15 3.46 -9.47 -2.71
N GLU A 16 3.55 -10.80 -2.84
CA GLU A 16 2.54 -11.59 -3.57
C GLU A 16 1.16 -11.51 -2.90
N ILE A 17 1.13 -11.63 -1.58
CA ILE A 17 -0.12 -11.49 -0.80
C ILE A 17 -0.68 -10.08 -0.96
N ALA A 18 0.16 -9.06 -0.90
CA ALA A 18 -0.25 -7.67 -1.09
C ALA A 18 -0.79 -7.43 -2.50
N ILE A 19 -0.13 -7.94 -3.54
CA ILE A 19 -0.61 -7.85 -4.92
C ILE A 19 -1.99 -8.49 -5.05
N ASP A 20 -2.17 -9.68 -4.50
CA ASP A 20 -3.48 -10.37 -4.55
C ASP A 20 -4.57 -9.55 -3.86
N PHE A 21 -4.29 -8.99 -2.71
CA PHE A 21 -5.25 -8.14 -2.01
C PHE A 21 -5.61 -6.90 -2.82
N TYR A 22 -4.62 -6.16 -3.29
CA TYR A 22 -4.87 -4.91 -4.02
C TYR A 22 -5.47 -5.11 -5.41
N THR A 23 -5.21 -6.24 -6.07
CA THR A 23 -5.77 -6.51 -7.40
C THR A 23 -7.10 -7.24 -7.35
N LYS A 24 -7.25 -8.25 -6.49
CA LYS A 24 -8.45 -9.10 -6.42
C LYS A 24 -9.53 -8.54 -5.50
N ILE A 25 -9.14 -7.88 -4.40
CA ILE A 25 -10.09 -7.36 -3.41
C ILE A 25 -10.34 -5.88 -3.64
N ILE A 26 -9.30 -5.05 -3.66
CA ILE A 26 -9.44 -3.61 -3.93
C ILE A 26 -9.70 -3.35 -5.41
N ARG A 27 -9.34 -4.30 -6.28
CA ARG A 27 -9.57 -4.25 -7.74
C ARG A 27 -8.80 -3.17 -8.46
N LEU A 28 -7.60 -2.86 -7.97
CA LEU A 28 -6.64 -2.05 -8.70
C LEU A 28 -5.96 -2.89 -9.79
N LYS A 29 -5.37 -2.21 -10.75
CA LYS A 29 -4.65 -2.85 -11.85
C LYS A 29 -3.17 -2.98 -11.50
N LEU A 30 -2.61 -4.18 -11.65
CA LEU A 30 -1.16 -4.36 -11.58
C LEU A 30 -0.51 -3.75 -12.82
N VAL A 31 0.41 -2.82 -12.60
CA VAL A 31 1.13 -2.11 -13.68
C VAL A 31 2.49 -2.74 -13.94
N GLU A 32 3.27 -2.95 -12.88
CA GLU A 32 4.65 -3.42 -12.99
C GLU A 32 5.08 -4.11 -11.70
N ILE A 33 5.91 -5.15 -11.85
CA ILE A 33 6.67 -5.75 -10.75
C ILE A 33 8.14 -5.60 -11.10
N ARG A 34 8.97 -5.18 -10.13
CA ARG A 34 10.39 -5.03 -10.31
C ARG A 34 11.17 -5.41 -9.06
N GLU A 35 12.39 -5.84 -9.26
CA GLU A 35 13.37 -6.04 -8.20
C GLU A 35 14.43 -4.95 -8.31
N ARG A 36 14.90 -4.46 -7.18
CA ARG A 36 15.95 -3.45 -7.11
C ARG A 36 16.99 -3.86 -6.09
N ASP A 37 18.24 -3.84 -6.50
CA ASP A 37 19.39 -4.05 -5.63
C ASP A 37 20.56 -3.16 -6.10
N GLY A 38 21.67 -3.19 -5.36
CA GLY A 38 22.90 -2.51 -5.70
C GLY A 38 23.01 -1.07 -5.22
N ALA A 39 23.99 -0.36 -5.76
CA ALA A 39 24.40 0.95 -5.24
C ALA A 39 23.34 2.04 -5.44
N GLY A 40 22.63 2.00 -6.57
CA GLY A 40 21.63 3.03 -6.89
C GLY A 40 20.49 3.06 -5.90
N ILE A 41 19.83 1.93 -5.70
CA ILE A 41 18.71 1.85 -4.76
C ILE A 41 19.17 2.02 -3.30
N SER A 42 20.38 1.54 -2.98
CA SER A 42 20.95 1.74 -1.64
C SER A 42 21.17 3.21 -1.33
N GLN A 43 21.64 3.98 -2.29
CA GLN A 43 21.81 5.42 -2.15
C GLN A 43 20.46 6.13 -1.99
N VAL A 44 19.48 5.76 -2.80
CA VAL A 44 18.13 6.37 -2.76
C VAL A 44 17.46 6.14 -1.41
N LEU A 45 17.53 4.92 -0.88
CA LEU A 45 16.86 4.55 0.38
C LEU A 45 17.70 4.79 1.63
N GLY A 46 19.01 5.05 1.48
CA GLY A 46 19.89 5.36 2.60
C GLY A 46 20.32 4.14 3.42
N TYR A 47 20.23 2.95 2.86
CA TYR A 47 20.72 1.71 3.48
C TYR A 47 21.90 1.14 2.68
N LYS A 48 22.69 0.26 3.34
CA LYS A 48 23.71 -0.55 2.67
C LYS A 48 23.09 -1.82 2.11
N ASP A 49 23.59 -2.24 0.94
CA ASP A 49 23.23 -3.52 0.32
C ASP A 49 21.72 -3.73 0.23
N THR A 50 21.02 -2.67 -0.15
CA THR A 50 19.56 -2.70 -0.26
C THR A 50 19.11 -3.68 -1.32
N GLN A 51 18.11 -4.48 -0.95
CA GLN A 51 17.40 -5.37 -1.87
C GLN A 51 15.91 -5.29 -1.56
N ILE A 52 15.11 -4.91 -2.54
CA ILE A 52 13.66 -4.78 -2.44
C ILE A 52 12.97 -5.39 -3.65
N LYS A 53 11.72 -5.79 -3.42
CA LYS A 53 10.77 -6.13 -4.48
C LYS A 53 9.64 -5.12 -4.43
N VAL A 54 9.21 -4.67 -5.59
CA VAL A 54 8.23 -3.59 -5.71
C VAL A 54 7.16 -3.96 -6.72
N ALA A 55 5.92 -3.62 -6.42
CA ALA A 55 4.82 -3.71 -7.37
C ALA A 55 4.05 -2.39 -7.37
N ASP A 56 3.80 -1.86 -8.55
CA ASP A 56 2.91 -0.71 -8.73
C ASP A 56 1.52 -1.20 -9.09
N VAL A 57 0.53 -0.75 -8.34
CA VAL A 57 -0.89 -0.96 -8.64
C VAL A 57 -1.55 0.40 -8.89
N SER A 58 -2.49 0.44 -9.83
CA SER A 58 -3.07 1.70 -10.30
C SER A 58 -4.59 1.70 -10.19
N THR A 59 -5.14 2.86 -9.84
CA THR A 59 -6.56 3.15 -10.02
C THR A 59 -6.87 3.37 -11.49
N SER A 60 -8.16 3.40 -11.85
CA SER A 60 -8.61 3.70 -13.22
C SER A 60 -8.23 5.10 -13.70
N THR A 61 -7.96 6.02 -12.77
CA THR A 61 -7.55 7.39 -13.08
C THR A 61 -6.03 7.59 -13.06
N GLY A 62 -5.25 6.51 -12.90
CA GLY A 62 -3.80 6.56 -12.99
C GLY A 62 -3.05 6.86 -11.69
N GLN A 63 -3.73 6.86 -10.55
CA GLN A 63 -3.07 7.04 -9.26
C GLN A 63 -2.37 5.73 -8.88
N ILE A 64 -1.11 5.83 -8.46
CA ILE A 64 -0.25 4.68 -8.18
C ILE A 64 -0.09 4.48 -6.67
N ILE A 65 -0.24 3.23 -6.26
CA ILE A 65 0.24 2.74 -4.96
C ILE A 65 1.40 1.80 -5.24
N GLU A 66 2.55 2.10 -4.63
CA GLU A 66 3.75 1.29 -4.72
C GLU A 66 3.82 0.36 -3.50
N LEU A 67 3.74 -0.95 -3.73
CA LEU A 67 3.86 -1.96 -2.70
C LEU A 67 5.32 -2.39 -2.62
N ILE A 68 5.92 -2.35 -1.44
CA ILE A 68 7.35 -2.56 -1.26
C ILE A 68 7.60 -3.66 -0.24
N GLU A 69 8.30 -4.71 -0.64
CA GLU A 69 8.81 -5.75 0.25
C GLU A 69 10.31 -5.58 0.40
N TYR A 70 10.78 -5.32 1.62
CA TYR A 70 12.20 -5.28 1.92
C TYR A 70 12.74 -6.69 2.13
N ILE A 71 13.82 -7.02 1.41
CA ILE A 71 14.58 -8.24 1.60
C ILE A 71 15.80 -7.93 2.47
N ASN A 72 16.54 -6.89 2.12
CA ASN A 72 17.62 -6.32 2.92
C ASN A 72 17.56 -4.79 2.88
N PRO A 73 17.54 -4.08 4.02
CA PRO A 73 17.50 -4.64 5.39
C PRO A 73 16.21 -5.42 5.65
N SER A 74 16.25 -6.33 6.63
CA SER A 74 15.05 -7.05 7.06
C SER A 74 14.00 -6.06 7.55
N PRO A 75 12.70 -6.27 7.23
CA PRO A 75 11.65 -5.35 7.64
C PRO A 75 11.51 -5.31 9.17
N GLN A 76 11.18 -4.14 9.67
CA GLN A 76 10.90 -3.92 11.10
C GLN A 76 9.40 -3.97 11.33
N ASN A 77 8.99 -4.63 12.41
CA ASN A 77 7.58 -4.61 12.81
C ASN A 77 7.14 -3.21 13.21
N ALA A 78 5.91 -2.84 12.85
CA ALA A 78 5.31 -1.62 13.34
C ALA A 78 5.20 -1.67 14.88
N LYS A 79 5.39 -0.52 15.53
CA LYS A 79 5.33 -0.44 17.00
C LYS A 79 3.94 -0.73 17.53
N SER A 80 2.91 -0.27 16.82
CA SER A 80 1.51 -0.52 17.15
C SER A 80 0.63 -0.43 15.92
N ASN A 81 -0.64 -0.82 16.06
CA ASN A 81 -1.66 -0.65 15.04
C ASN A 81 -2.62 0.49 15.36
N GLU A 82 -2.26 1.34 16.32
CA GLU A 82 -3.09 2.48 16.70
C GLU A 82 -3.09 3.55 15.62
N ARG A 83 -4.27 4.01 15.24
CA ARG A 83 -4.44 5.03 14.20
C ARG A 83 -3.96 6.40 14.64
N ALA A 84 -3.94 6.65 15.95
CA ALA A 84 -3.46 7.90 16.53
C ALA A 84 -1.95 7.91 16.80
N GLU A 85 -1.22 6.86 16.44
CA GLU A 85 0.24 6.84 16.58
C GLU A 85 0.87 7.87 15.63
N LEU A 86 1.87 8.60 16.10
CA LEU A 86 2.61 9.53 15.25
C LEU A 86 3.19 8.78 14.06
N THR A 87 3.14 9.36 12.88
CA THR A 87 3.52 8.81 11.59
C THR A 87 2.54 7.78 10.98
N ALA A 88 1.48 7.40 11.69
CA ALA A 88 0.43 6.57 11.11
C ALA A 88 -0.17 7.27 9.87
N SER A 89 -0.45 6.50 8.86
CA SER A 89 -1.02 7.00 7.61
C SER A 89 -2.13 6.08 7.12
N HIS A 90 -2.94 6.57 6.19
CA HIS A 90 -4.01 5.79 5.60
C HIS A 90 -4.24 6.21 4.14
N ILE A 91 -4.95 5.38 3.42
CA ILE A 91 -5.42 5.69 2.06
C ILE A 91 -6.93 5.62 2.07
N ALA A 92 -7.58 6.64 1.54
CA ALA A 92 -9.03 6.67 1.36
C ALA A 92 -9.36 6.49 -0.12
N PHE A 93 -10.27 5.57 -0.41
CA PHE A 93 -10.75 5.32 -1.77
C PHE A 93 -12.15 5.89 -1.96
N ASN A 94 -12.39 6.50 -3.10
CA ASN A 94 -13.74 6.81 -3.55
C ASN A 94 -14.37 5.55 -4.14
N VAL A 95 -15.59 5.25 -3.75
CA VAL A 95 -16.33 4.08 -4.21
C VAL A 95 -17.69 4.50 -4.75
N THR A 96 -18.27 3.67 -5.62
CA THR A 96 -19.59 3.93 -6.20
C THR A 96 -20.72 3.67 -5.20
N ASN A 97 -20.55 2.71 -4.31
CA ASN A 97 -21.53 2.35 -3.29
C ASN A 97 -20.81 1.95 -2.00
N ILE A 98 -20.92 2.80 -0.98
CA ILE A 98 -20.18 2.61 0.27
C ILE A 98 -20.65 1.36 1.03
N GLN A 99 -21.94 1.05 1.03
CA GLN A 99 -22.47 -0.09 1.77
C GLN A 99 -22.02 -1.42 1.15
N GLU A 100 -22.14 -1.53 -0.17
CA GLU A 100 -21.68 -2.72 -0.89
C GLU A 100 -20.17 -2.92 -0.74
N SER A 101 -19.40 -1.86 -0.85
CA SER A 101 -17.95 -1.91 -0.69
C SER A 101 -17.55 -2.32 0.72
N TYR A 102 -18.21 -1.78 1.73
CA TYR A 102 -17.99 -2.15 3.13
C TYR A 102 -18.25 -3.65 3.35
N GLU A 103 -19.41 -4.13 2.93
CA GLU A 103 -19.80 -5.55 3.10
C GLU A 103 -18.82 -6.49 2.36
N PHE A 104 -18.44 -6.14 1.14
CA PHE A 104 -17.49 -6.90 0.35
C PHE A 104 -16.12 -6.99 1.03
N LEU A 105 -15.61 -5.86 1.55
CA LEU A 105 -14.33 -5.83 2.24
C LEU A 105 -14.36 -6.67 3.53
N ILE A 106 -15.43 -6.61 4.30
CA ILE A 106 -15.58 -7.43 5.51
C ILE A 106 -15.59 -8.91 5.18
N GLN A 107 -16.30 -9.32 4.13
CA GLN A 107 -16.34 -10.71 3.66
C GLN A 107 -14.97 -11.21 3.17
N ASN A 108 -14.08 -10.31 2.76
CA ASN A 108 -12.78 -10.63 2.21
C ASN A 108 -11.61 -10.24 3.14
N GLY A 109 -11.82 -10.27 4.44
CA GLY A 109 -10.76 -10.15 5.43
C GLY A 109 -10.54 -8.74 5.99
N GLY A 110 -11.35 -7.77 5.57
CA GLY A 110 -11.32 -6.42 6.15
C GLY A 110 -11.73 -6.44 7.63
N ILE A 111 -11.07 -5.63 8.43
CA ILE A 111 -11.38 -5.46 9.85
C ILE A 111 -12.07 -4.11 10.02
N SER A 112 -13.34 -4.14 10.42
CA SER A 112 -14.13 -2.93 10.63
C SER A 112 -13.85 -2.30 11.99
N LEU A 113 -13.71 -0.99 11.99
CA LEU A 113 -13.77 -0.22 13.23
C LEU A 113 -15.22 0.00 13.64
N ASN A 114 -16.06 0.35 12.71
CA ASN A 114 -17.49 0.60 12.85
C ASN A 114 -18.17 0.48 11.49
N PRO A 115 -19.48 0.25 11.42
CA PRO A 115 -20.20 0.33 10.16
C PRO A 115 -20.00 1.67 9.46
N ALA A 116 -20.16 1.66 8.15
CA ALA A 116 -20.05 2.87 7.34
C ALA A 116 -21.04 3.94 7.83
N LYS A 117 -20.57 5.19 7.93
CA LYS A 117 -21.36 6.29 8.46
C LYS A 117 -21.15 7.53 7.59
N PHE A 118 -22.26 8.21 7.29
CA PHE A 118 -22.20 9.51 6.66
C PHE A 118 -21.70 10.56 7.66
N MET A 119 -20.73 11.37 7.23
CA MET A 119 -20.20 12.48 8.01
C MET A 119 -20.74 13.80 7.45
N GLU A 120 -21.25 14.62 8.34
CA GLU A 120 -21.70 15.97 8.00
C GLU A 120 -20.53 16.96 7.92
#